data_3ff502087857745e5c35cb0f247e18f5
#
_entry.id   3ff502087857745e5c35cb0f247e18f5
#
_cell.length_a   1.000
_cell.length_b   1.000
_cell.length_c   1.000
_cell.angle_alpha   90.00
_cell.angle_beta   90.00
_cell.angle_gamma   90.00
#
_symmetry.space_group_name_H-M   'P 1'
#
loop_
_entity.id
_entity.type
_entity.pdbx_description
1 polymer ?
#
loop_
_entity_poly.entity_id
_entity_poly.type
_entity_poly.pdbx_seq_one_letter_code
_entity_poly.pdbx_strand_id
1 'polypeptide(L)'
;MFQNYMRRLFWLILGVAVSSIGIAMMLQANVGLEPWSVLQQGMSLRTGMTYGTASAIAGAAAILTAVLFGESFGFGTIINIAGCAVIIDAIQAAHLIPQMHGLVSGIAMLIGGLELLALGTWLYMKSALGSGPRDALMVALARKFGRSAGACRAVVDVLVTVIGFFLGGPVGVGTIISAVGLGPLINLNFAAVRFNPAEVHQENAAETIARIAGKR
;
A
#
# COMPACT_ATOMS: atom_id res chain seq x y z
N MET A 1 13.60 14.09 22.06
CA MET A 1 13.86 13.61 20.67
C MET A 1 13.49 12.15 20.52
N PHE A 2 14.03 11.24 21.31
CA PHE A 2 13.80 9.79 21.26
C PHE A 2 12.30 9.39 21.41
N GLN A 3 11.59 9.95 22.38
CA GLN A 3 10.15 9.68 22.60
C GLN A 3 9.28 10.01 21.37
N ASN A 4 9.58 11.08 20.64
CA ASN A 4 8.85 11.44 19.42
C ASN A 4 9.10 10.42 18.30
N TYR A 5 10.32 9.85 18.21
CA TYR A 5 10.67 8.84 17.23
C TYR A 5 9.96 7.50 17.51
N MET A 6 9.95 7.07 18.78
CA MET A 6 9.22 5.85 19.20
C MET A 6 7.73 5.95 18.92
N ARG A 7 7.12 7.13 19.17
CA ARG A 7 5.71 7.37 18.82
C ARG A 7 5.45 7.32 17.31
N ARG A 8 6.35 7.86 16.50
CA ARG A 8 6.26 7.82 15.03
C ARG A 8 6.40 6.38 14.52
N LEU A 9 7.37 5.63 15.04
CA LEU A 9 7.56 4.22 14.72
C LEU A 9 6.35 3.37 15.11
N PHE A 10 5.75 3.64 16.27
CA PHE A 10 4.52 2.97 16.69
C PHE A 10 3.38 3.18 15.67
N TRP A 11 3.14 4.42 15.22
CA TRP A 11 2.11 4.71 14.22
C TRP A 11 2.41 4.05 12.88
N LEU A 12 3.68 4.00 12.49
CA LEU A 12 4.11 3.29 11.28
C LEU A 12 3.79 1.81 11.35
N ILE A 13 4.25 1.13 12.41
CA ILE A 13 4.04 -0.32 12.58
C ILE A 13 2.54 -0.64 12.68
N LEU A 14 1.78 0.15 13.42
CA LEU A 14 0.34 -0.02 13.53
C LEU A 14 -0.34 0.15 12.16
N GLY A 15 0.04 1.16 11.39
CA GLY A 15 -0.48 1.40 10.05
C GLY A 15 -0.17 0.25 9.09
N VAL A 16 1.07 -0.24 9.11
CA VAL A 16 1.49 -1.42 8.33
C VAL A 16 0.68 -2.65 8.71
N ALA A 17 0.49 -2.91 10.01
CA ALA A 17 -0.29 -4.06 10.48
C ALA A 17 -1.76 -3.97 10.04
N VAL A 18 -2.40 -2.82 10.23
CA VAL A 18 -3.80 -2.58 9.83
C VAL A 18 -3.97 -2.72 8.31
N SER A 19 -3.08 -2.13 7.52
CA SER A 19 -3.09 -2.27 6.05
C SER A 19 -2.92 -3.73 5.63
N SER A 20 -2.01 -4.47 6.27
CA SER A 20 -1.76 -5.88 5.96
C SER A 20 -2.98 -6.77 6.23
N ILE A 21 -3.68 -6.52 7.34
CA ILE A 21 -4.95 -7.21 7.64
C ILE A 21 -5.99 -6.90 6.56
N GLY A 22 -6.11 -5.62 6.17
CA GLY A 22 -7.01 -5.21 5.09
C GLY A 22 -6.72 -5.91 3.77
N ILE A 23 -5.44 -5.98 3.37
CA ILE A 23 -5.01 -6.69 2.16
C ILE A 23 -5.30 -8.19 2.27
N ALA A 24 -5.02 -8.82 3.41
CA ALA A 24 -5.30 -10.23 3.63
C ALA A 24 -6.82 -10.54 3.57
N MET A 25 -7.67 -9.64 4.08
CA MET A 25 -9.13 -9.75 3.91
C MET A 25 -9.54 -9.67 2.45
N MET A 26 -8.99 -8.73 1.69
CA MET A 26 -9.28 -8.61 0.25
C MET A 26 -8.86 -9.86 -0.53
N LEU A 27 -7.73 -10.49 -0.17
CA LEU A 27 -7.28 -11.75 -0.78
C LEU A 27 -8.27 -12.89 -0.54
N GLN A 28 -8.89 -12.94 0.63
CA GLN A 28 -9.85 -13.97 1.02
C GLN A 28 -11.29 -13.65 0.60
N ALA A 29 -11.56 -12.45 0.12
CA ALA A 29 -12.88 -12.01 -0.33
C ALA A 29 -13.40 -12.77 -1.58
N ASN A 30 -12.49 -13.26 -2.43
CA ASN A 30 -12.78 -14.10 -3.60
C ASN A 30 -13.78 -13.46 -4.60
N VAL A 31 -13.73 -12.15 -4.79
CA VAL A 31 -14.58 -11.38 -5.73
C VAL A 31 -13.76 -10.53 -6.72
N GLY A 32 -12.46 -10.76 -6.77
CA GLY A 32 -11.47 -9.93 -7.47
C GLY A 32 -10.71 -9.04 -6.50
N LEU A 33 -9.50 -8.64 -6.88
CA LEU A 33 -8.55 -7.94 -6.03
C LEU A 33 -8.39 -6.49 -6.46
N GLU A 34 -7.86 -5.66 -5.58
CA GLU A 34 -7.44 -4.31 -5.94
C GLU A 34 -6.27 -4.35 -6.96
N PRO A 35 -6.07 -3.33 -7.79
CA PRO A 35 -5.14 -3.33 -8.93
C PRO A 35 -3.73 -3.89 -8.63
N TRP A 36 -3.09 -3.41 -7.58
CA TRP A 36 -1.75 -3.87 -7.22
C TRP A 36 -1.74 -5.30 -6.68
N SER A 37 -2.80 -5.70 -5.96
CA SER A 37 -2.95 -7.08 -5.49
C SER A 37 -3.21 -8.05 -6.63
N VAL A 38 -3.85 -7.62 -7.73
CA VAL A 38 -3.96 -8.43 -8.96
C VAL A 38 -2.56 -8.74 -9.51
N LEU A 39 -1.68 -7.73 -9.62
CA LEU A 39 -0.30 -7.92 -10.05
C LEU A 39 0.47 -8.87 -9.12
N GLN A 40 0.41 -8.59 -7.82
CA GLN A 40 1.16 -9.34 -6.80
C GLN A 40 0.69 -10.80 -6.72
N GLN A 41 -0.61 -11.03 -6.75
CA GLN A 41 -1.18 -12.37 -6.78
C GLN A 41 -0.87 -13.10 -8.09
N GLY A 42 -0.92 -12.40 -9.22
CA GLY A 42 -0.51 -12.95 -10.51
C GLY A 42 0.95 -13.38 -10.52
N MET A 43 1.86 -12.56 -9.97
CA MET A 43 3.27 -12.92 -9.78
C MET A 43 3.42 -14.15 -8.90
N SER A 44 2.73 -14.19 -7.75
CA SER A 44 2.73 -15.32 -6.83
C SER A 44 2.31 -16.62 -7.51
N LEU A 45 1.17 -16.60 -8.21
CA LEU A 45 0.63 -17.77 -8.91
C LEU A 45 1.54 -18.27 -10.03
N ARG A 46 2.17 -17.33 -10.77
CA ARG A 46 3.01 -17.68 -11.92
C ARG A 46 4.37 -18.23 -11.52
N THR A 47 4.92 -17.79 -10.40
CA THR A 47 6.30 -18.11 -9.98
C THR A 47 6.38 -19.06 -8.79
N GLY A 48 5.28 -19.27 -8.08
CA GLY A 48 5.24 -20.08 -6.85
C GLY A 48 5.79 -19.37 -5.61
N MET A 49 6.14 -18.08 -5.70
CA MET A 49 6.54 -17.30 -4.52
C MET A 49 5.33 -16.95 -3.66
N THR A 50 5.58 -16.58 -2.40
CA THR A 50 4.50 -16.09 -1.53
C THR A 50 3.96 -14.76 -2.01
N TYR A 51 2.70 -14.43 -1.64
CA TYR A 51 2.12 -13.13 -1.95
C TYR A 51 2.95 -11.97 -1.35
N GLY A 52 3.43 -12.13 -0.10
CA GLY A 52 4.26 -11.12 0.55
C GLY A 52 5.57 -10.88 -0.21
N THR A 53 6.23 -11.94 -0.68
CA THR A 53 7.43 -11.81 -1.53
C THR A 53 7.10 -11.06 -2.83
N ALA A 54 6.02 -11.41 -3.52
CA ALA A 54 5.57 -10.71 -4.72
C ALA A 54 5.26 -9.24 -4.43
N SER A 55 4.60 -8.95 -3.29
CA SER A 55 4.32 -7.59 -2.83
C SER A 55 5.59 -6.79 -2.57
N ALA A 56 6.60 -7.41 -1.92
CA ALA A 56 7.89 -6.76 -1.67
C ALA A 56 8.62 -6.43 -2.97
N ILE A 57 8.64 -7.34 -3.93
CA ILE A 57 9.25 -7.11 -5.26
C ILE A 57 8.54 -5.99 -6.01
N ALA A 58 7.21 -5.99 -6.05
CA ALA A 58 6.42 -4.94 -6.69
C ALA A 58 6.62 -3.58 -6.01
N GLY A 59 6.67 -3.55 -4.67
CA GLY A 59 6.97 -2.35 -3.89
C GLY A 59 8.38 -1.82 -4.13
N ALA A 60 9.38 -2.71 -4.17
CA ALA A 60 10.76 -2.33 -4.49
C ALA A 60 10.89 -1.78 -5.92
N ALA A 61 10.21 -2.37 -6.91
CA ALA A 61 10.18 -1.87 -8.28
C ALA A 61 9.51 -0.48 -8.35
N ALA A 62 8.42 -0.26 -7.61
CA ALA A 62 7.76 1.03 -7.55
C ALA A 62 8.67 2.12 -6.97
N ILE A 63 9.38 1.82 -5.86
CA ILE A 63 10.33 2.78 -5.25
C ILE A 63 11.52 3.03 -6.17
N LEU A 64 12.09 1.98 -6.78
CA LEU A 64 13.19 2.15 -7.73
C LEU A 64 12.79 3.08 -8.88
N THR A 65 11.59 2.89 -9.43
CA THR A 65 11.05 3.77 -10.48
C THR A 65 10.86 5.20 -9.97
N ALA A 66 10.33 5.38 -8.75
CA ALA A 66 10.19 6.71 -8.15
C ALA A 66 11.52 7.42 -7.97
N VAL A 67 12.55 6.71 -7.51
CA VAL A 67 13.92 7.23 -7.33
C VAL A 67 14.54 7.61 -8.67
N LEU A 68 14.38 6.81 -9.72
CA LEU A 68 14.84 7.13 -11.07
C LEU A 68 14.19 8.41 -11.63
N PHE A 69 12.99 8.75 -11.16
CA PHE A 69 12.32 10.01 -11.48
C PHE A 69 12.58 11.14 -10.46
N GLY A 70 13.58 10.94 -9.57
CA GLY A 70 14.06 11.96 -8.65
C GLY A 70 13.24 12.11 -7.37
N GLU A 71 12.39 11.11 -7.01
CA GLU A 71 11.73 11.08 -5.73
C GLU A 71 12.62 10.44 -4.68
N SER A 72 12.53 10.92 -3.44
CA SER A 72 13.22 10.31 -2.31
C SER A 72 12.30 9.39 -1.52
N PHE A 73 12.85 8.38 -0.88
CA PHE A 73 12.12 7.48 0.00
C PHE A 73 12.65 7.57 1.44
N GLY A 74 11.81 7.24 2.41
CA GLY A 74 12.16 7.20 3.83
C GLY A 74 12.35 5.77 4.35
N PHE A 75 12.91 5.66 5.56
CA PHE A 75 13.00 4.36 6.25
C PHE A 75 11.63 3.71 6.46
N GLY A 76 10.58 4.52 6.67
CA GLY A 76 9.22 4.03 6.79
C GLY A 76 8.73 3.32 5.55
N THR A 77 9.18 3.71 4.36
CA THR A 77 8.86 3.02 3.10
C THR A 77 9.42 1.60 3.07
N ILE A 78 10.67 1.42 3.51
CA ILE A 78 11.31 0.09 3.59
C ILE A 78 10.58 -0.79 4.61
N ILE A 79 10.27 -0.23 5.80
CA ILE A 79 9.53 -0.93 6.86
C ILE A 79 8.12 -1.30 6.37
N ASN A 80 7.47 -0.44 5.59
CA ASN A 80 6.16 -0.71 5.02
C ASN A 80 6.23 -1.91 4.05
N ILE A 81 7.17 -1.90 3.11
CA ILE A 81 7.35 -3.00 2.13
C ILE A 81 7.62 -4.33 2.84
N ALA A 82 8.62 -4.37 3.71
CA ALA A 82 9.02 -5.59 4.41
C ALA A 82 7.97 -6.05 5.43
N GLY A 83 7.40 -5.12 6.18
CA GLY A 83 6.39 -5.40 7.19
C GLY A 83 5.09 -5.93 6.59
N CYS A 84 4.58 -5.31 5.52
CA CYS A 84 3.40 -5.82 4.81
C CYS A 84 3.66 -7.22 4.27
N ALA A 85 4.81 -7.48 3.66
CA ALA A 85 5.15 -8.79 3.13
C ALA A 85 5.10 -9.88 4.21
N VAL A 86 5.79 -9.65 5.33
CA VAL A 86 5.86 -10.62 6.43
C VAL A 86 4.49 -10.83 7.09
N ILE A 87 3.76 -9.75 7.37
CA ILE A 87 2.48 -9.84 8.08
C ILE A 87 1.43 -10.54 7.20
N ILE A 88 1.34 -10.22 5.91
CA ILE A 88 0.37 -10.85 5.02
C ILE A 88 0.68 -12.35 4.88
N ASP A 89 1.94 -12.72 4.67
CA ASP A 89 2.34 -14.13 4.57
C ASP A 89 2.05 -14.88 5.87
N ALA A 90 2.30 -14.27 7.02
CA ALA A 90 1.98 -14.88 8.32
C ALA A 90 0.46 -15.10 8.50
N ILE A 91 -0.38 -14.12 8.13
CA ILE A 91 -1.84 -14.24 8.19
C ILE A 91 -2.32 -15.35 7.25
N GLN A 92 -1.77 -15.44 6.04
CA GLN A 92 -2.13 -16.46 5.07
C GLN A 92 -1.68 -17.86 5.52
N ALA A 93 -0.44 -18.00 5.98
CA ALA A 93 0.10 -19.28 6.48
C ALA A 93 -0.66 -19.80 7.71
N ALA A 94 -1.09 -18.90 8.59
CA ALA A 94 -1.88 -19.24 9.78
C ALA A 94 -3.38 -19.43 9.50
N HIS A 95 -3.84 -19.24 8.27
CA HIS A 95 -5.26 -19.32 7.86
C HIS A 95 -6.21 -18.53 8.78
N LEU A 96 -5.77 -17.34 9.23
CA LEU A 96 -6.51 -16.54 10.21
C LEU A 96 -7.81 -15.95 9.65
N ILE A 97 -7.90 -15.76 8.34
CA ILE A 97 -9.06 -15.17 7.66
C ILE A 97 -9.67 -16.24 6.74
N PRO A 98 -10.94 -16.61 6.94
CA PRO A 98 -11.59 -17.61 6.10
C PRO A 98 -11.86 -17.07 4.69
N GLN A 99 -11.77 -17.94 3.69
CA GLN A 99 -12.14 -17.61 2.32
C GLN A 99 -13.65 -17.45 2.17
N MET A 100 -14.10 -16.41 1.48
CA MET A 100 -15.51 -16.21 1.19
C MET A 100 -15.94 -16.98 -0.07
N HIS A 101 -17.11 -17.60 -0.01
CA HIS A 101 -17.68 -18.39 -1.11
C HIS A 101 -18.91 -17.72 -1.75
N GLY A 102 -19.49 -16.70 -1.11
CA GLY A 102 -20.64 -15.96 -1.61
C GLY A 102 -20.30 -14.57 -2.10
N LEU A 103 -21.00 -14.09 -3.14
CA LEU A 103 -20.76 -12.75 -3.69
C LEU A 103 -20.99 -11.64 -2.65
N VAL A 104 -22.07 -11.71 -1.89
CA VAL A 104 -22.41 -10.69 -0.89
C VAL A 104 -21.41 -10.67 0.26
N SER A 105 -21.05 -11.85 0.81
CA SER A 105 -20.05 -11.96 1.86
C SER A 105 -18.66 -11.54 1.38
N GLY A 106 -18.33 -11.88 0.13
CA GLY A 106 -17.10 -11.47 -0.51
C GLY A 106 -17.00 -9.93 -0.68
N ILE A 107 -18.05 -9.30 -1.17
CA ILE A 107 -18.11 -7.84 -1.31
C ILE A 107 -18.03 -7.17 0.07
N ALA A 108 -18.74 -7.67 1.08
CA ALA A 108 -18.68 -7.13 2.43
C ALA A 108 -17.27 -7.22 3.01
N MET A 109 -16.59 -8.36 2.86
CA MET A 109 -15.20 -8.55 3.28
C MET A 109 -14.23 -7.65 2.51
N LEU A 110 -14.43 -7.50 1.18
CA LEU A 110 -13.65 -6.59 0.35
C LEU A 110 -13.75 -5.14 0.85
N ILE A 111 -14.97 -4.66 1.10
CA ILE A 111 -15.20 -3.29 1.60
C ILE A 111 -14.55 -3.10 2.96
N GLY A 112 -14.69 -4.05 3.88
CA GLY A 112 -13.99 -4.03 5.17
C GLY A 112 -12.48 -4.01 5.03
N GLY A 113 -11.93 -4.78 4.08
CA GLY A 113 -10.52 -4.79 3.75
C GLY A 113 -10.02 -3.46 3.17
N LEU A 114 -10.80 -2.85 2.27
CA LEU A 114 -10.50 -1.53 1.71
C LEU A 114 -10.50 -0.43 2.79
N GLU A 115 -11.45 -0.49 3.73
CA GLU A 115 -11.52 0.45 4.84
C GLU A 115 -10.29 0.32 5.76
N LEU A 116 -9.90 -0.91 6.11
CA LEU A 116 -8.68 -1.14 6.89
C LEU A 116 -7.42 -0.67 6.14
N LEU A 117 -7.36 -0.88 4.83
CA LEU A 117 -6.26 -0.35 4.02
C LEU A 117 -6.23 1.18 4.03
N ALA A 118 -7.38 1.84 3.93
CA ALA A 118 -7.49 3.30 3.99
C ALA A 118 -7.10 3.87 5.36
N LEU A 119 -7.57 3.25 6.45
CA LEU A 119 -7.18 3.59 7.82
C LEU A 119 -5.68 3.37 8.06
N GLY A 120 -5.16 2.23 7.62
CA GLY A 120 -3.73 1.93 7.73
C GLY A 120 -2.88 2.93 6.96
N THR A 121 -3.35 3.39 5.80
CA THR A 121 -2.71 4.45 5.01
C THR A 121 -2.59 5.74 5.82
N TRP A 122 -3.67 6.18 6.47
CA TRP A 122 -3.62 7.33 7.35
C TRP A 122 -2.61 7.16 8.49
N LEU A 123 -2.62 6.00 9.16
CA LEU A 123 -1.75 5.72 10.30
C LEU A 123 -0.26 5.77 9.91
N TYR A 124 0.14 5.11 8.81
CA TYR A 124 1.55 5.15 8.41
C TYR A 124 1.96 6.52 7.86
N MET A 125 1.09 7.23 7.12
CA MET A 125 1.39 8.57 6.63
C MET A 125 1.57 9.59 7.78
N LYS A 126 0.79 9.45 8.85
CA LYS A 126 0.91 10.22 10.08
C LYS A 126 2.27 10.04 10.78
N SER A 127 2.94 8.92 10.55
CA SER A 127 4.29 8.67 11.10
C SER A 127 5.34 9.64 10.55
N ALA A 128 5.13 10.18 9.35
CA ALA A 128 6.03 11.08 8.64
C ALA A 128 7.46 10.51 8.42
N LEU A 129 7.60 9.18 8.37
CA LEU A 129 8.90 8.47 8.19
C LEU A 129 9.13 8.03 6.73
N GLY A 130 8.33 8.52 5.81
CA GLY A 130 8.36 8.20 4.39
C GLY A 130 6.98 7.77 3.89
N SER A 131 6.69 8.09 2.63
CA SER A 131 5.46 7.67 1.96
C SER A 131 5.49 6.18 1.60
N GLY A 132 4.31 5.59 1.36
CA GLY A 132 4.23 4.24 0.81
C GLY A 132 4.86 4.17 -0.60
N PRO A 133 5.30 2.97 -1.04
CA PRO A 133 5.97 2.82 -2.33
C PRO A 133 5.10 3.25 -3.52
N ARG A 134 3.81 2.97 -3.46
CA ARG A 134 2.83 3.35 -4.48
C ARG A 134 2.63 4.87 -4.52
N ASP A 135 2.56 5.51 -3.35
CA ASP A 135 2.35 6.95 -3.23
C ASP A 135 3.57 7.72 -3.76
N ALA A 136 4.78 7.28 -3.42
CA ALA A 136 6.02 7.85 -3.94
C ALA A 136 6.08 7.76 -5.47
N LEU A 137 5.69 6.61 -6.05
CA LEU A 137 5.62 6.44 -7.50
C LEU A 137 4.62 7.41 -8.13
N MET A 138 3.43 7.58 -7.53
CA MET A 138 2.41 8.52 -8.05
C MET A 138 2.90 9.96 -8.04
N VAL A 139 3.56 10.40 -6.97
CA VAL A 139 4.14 11.74 -6.86
C VAL A 139 5.25 11.94 -7.90
N ALA A 140 6.13 10.96 -8.06
CA ALA A 140 7.20 10.97 -9.03
C ALA A 140 6.66 11.14 -10.48
N LEU A 141 5.66 10.33 -10.84
CA LEU A 141 5.03 10.36 -12.17
C LEU A 141 4.26 11.68 -12.40
N ALA A 142 3.51 12.14 -11.40
CA ALA A 142 2.78 13.41 -11.48
C ALA A 142 3.72 14.58 -11.78
N ARG A 143 4.84 14.64 -11.07
CA ARG A 143 5.87 15.66 -11.27
C ARG A 143 6.56 15.52 -12.62
N LYS A 144 6.91 14.30 -13.04
CA LYS A 144 7.62 14.05 -14.32
C LYS A 144 6.77 14.41 -15.54
N PHE A 145 5.48 14.08 -15.51
CA PHE A 145 4.59 14.26 -16.65
C PHE A 145 3.69 15.50 -16.56
N GLY A 146 3.78 16.30 -15.48
CA GLY A 146 2.96 17.49 -15.30
C GLY A 146 1.46 17.17 -15.20
N ARG A 147 1.10 16.00 -14.68
CA ARG A 147 -0.28 15.53 -14.56
C ARG A 147 -0.69 15.43 -13.09
N SER A 148 -2.00 15.35 -12.82
CA SER A 148 -2.47 15.12 -11.45
C SER A 148 -2.06 13.73 -10.96
N ALA A 149 -1.77 13.61 -9.66
CA ALA A 149 -1.43 12.32 -9.03
C ALA A 149 -2.55 11.27 -9.23
N GLY A 150 -3.81 11.71 -9.21
CA GLY A 150 -4.96 10.84 -9.48
C GLY A 150 -4.98 10.28 -10.91
N ALA A 151 -4.65 11.10 -11.92
CA ALA A 151 -4.55 10.61 -13.29
C ALA A 151 -3.39 9.62 -13.47
N CYS A 152 -2.22 9.91 -12.89
CA CYS A 152 -1.09 8.98 -12.89
C CYS A 152 -1.44 7.68 -12.19
N ARG A 153 -2.15 7.74 -11.05
CA ARG A 153 -2.63 6.56 -10.33
C ARG A 153 -3.54 5.72 -11.21
N ALA A 154 -4.56 6.32 -11.84
CA ALA A 154 -5.48 5.57 -12.69
C ALA A 154 -4.77 4.83 -13.83
N VAL A 155 -3.79 5.46 -14.48
CA VAL A 155 -3.00 4.84 -15.54
C VAL A 155 -2.18 3.66 -15.00
N VAL A 156 -1.48 3.85 -13.87
CA VAL A 156 -0.67 2.79 -13.25
C VAL A 156 -1.56 1.65 -12.77
N ASP A 157 -2.70 1.94 -12.14
CA ASP A 157 -3.63 0.93 -11.66
C ASP A 157 -4.18 0.08 -12.82
N VAL A 158 -4.47 0.67 -13.99
CA VAL A 158 -4.84 -0.07 -15.19
C VAL A 158 -3.68 -0.94 -15.68
N LEU A 159 -2.46 -0.38 -15.77
CA LEU A 159 -1.29 -1.12 -16.25
C LEU A 159 -0.96 -2.33 -15.35
N VAL A 160 -0.92 -2.14 -14.03
CA VAL A 160 -0.62 -3.25 -13.11
C VAL A 160 -1.74 -4.29 -13.10
N THR A 161 -3.01 -3.87 -13.28
CA THR A 161 -4.14 -4.81 -13.40
C THR A 161 -4.02 -5.65 -14.67
N VAL A 162 -3.72 -5.04 -15.80
CA VAL A 162 -3.55 -5.74 -17.08
C VAL A 162 -2.39 -6.73 -17.01
N ILE A 163 -1.23 -6.30 -16.51
CA ILE A 163 -0.07 -7.18 -16.34
C ILE A 163 -0.41 -8.33 -15.38
N GLY A 164 -1.01 -8.02 -14.25
CA GLY A 164 -1.39 -9.00 -13.24
C GLY A 164 -2.41 -10.02 -13.77
N PHE A 165 -3.37 -9.58 -14.57
CA PHE A 165 -4.34 -10.46 -15.23
C PHE A 165 -3.65 -11.47 -16.16
N PHE A 166 -2.72 -11.03 -17.00
CA PHE A 166 -1.95 -11.92 -17.86
C PHE A 166 -1.03 -12.88 -17.09
N LEU A 167 -0.65 -12.54 -15.87
CA LEU A 167 0.08 -13.43 -14.97
C LEU A 167 -0.85 -14.41 -14.20
N GLY A 168 -2.18 -14.30 -14.37
CA GLY A 168 -3.16 -15.16 -13.72
C GLY A 168 -3.76 -14.57 -12.44
N GLY A 169 -3.53 -13.30 -12.15
CA GLY A 169 -4.14 -12.60 -11.02
C GLY A 169 -5.66 -12.48 -11.18
N PRO A 170 -6.45 -12.72 -10.11
CA PRO A 170 -7.90 -12.74 -10.19
C PRO A 170 -8.47 -11.32 -10.33
N VAL A 171 -9.12 -11.06 -11.45
CA VAL A 171 -9.89 -9.85 -11.75
C VAL A 171 -11.38 -10.16 -11.64
N GLY A 172 -12.13 -9.26 -11.03
CA GLY A 172 -13.58 -9.43 -10.87
C GLY A 172 -14.28 -8.13 -10.50
N VAL A 173 -15.54 -8.25 -10.05
CA VAL A 173 -16.34 -7.10 -9.60
C VAL A 173 -15.62 -6.33 -8.47
N GLY A 174 -14.95 -7.05 -7.59
CA GLY A 174 -14.14 -6.46 -6.52
C GLY A 174 -13.01 -5.57 -7.03
N THR A 175 -12.42 -5.88 -8.18
CA THR A 175 -11.37 -5.06 -8.79
C THR A 175 -11.91 -3.69 -9.21
N ILE A 176 -13.11 -3.66 -9.78
CA ILE A 176 -13.77 -2.40 -10.17
C ILE A 176 -14.13 -1.58 -8.93
N ILE A 177 -14.75 -2.25 -7.92
CA ILE A 177 -15.10 -1.60 -6.64
C ILE A 177 -13.86 -0.99 -5.98
N SER A 178 -12.74 -1.72 -5.95
CA SER A 178 -11.49 -1.27 -5.35
C SER A 178 -10.86 -0.11 -6.11
N ALA A 179 -10.81 -0.20 -7.45
CA ALA A 179 -10.22 0.83 -8.29
C ALA A 179 -10.93 2.18 -8.16
N VAL A 180 -12.27 2.15 -8.04
CA VAL A 180 -13.09 3.36 -7.89
C VAL A 180 -13.22 3.78 -6.43
N GLY A 181 -13.33 2.82 -5.49
CA GLY A 181 -13.69 3.07 -4.10
C GLY A 181 -12.53 3.44 -3.18
N LEU A 182 -11.31 2.92 -3.42
CA LEU A 182 -10.20 3.11 -2.48
C LEU A 182 -9.80 4.58 -2.32
N GLY A 183 -9.74 5.34 -3.42
CA GLY A 183 -9.40 6.76 -3.37
C GLY A 183 -10.38 7.59 -2.52
N PRO A 184 -11.69 7.53 -2.80
CA PRO A 184 -12.72 8.15 -1.96
C PRO A 184 -12.67 7.72 -0.50
N LEU A 185 -12.45 6.43 -0.19
CA LEU A 185 -12.33 5.93 1.19
C LEU A 185 -11.14 6.56 1.92
N ILE A 186 -9.97 6.62 1.28
CA ILE A 186 -8.79 7.29 1.85
C ILE A 186 -9.10 8.77 2.14
N ASN A 187 -9.71 9.48 1.19
CA ASN A 187 -10.06 10.88 1.37
C ASN A 187 -11.09 11.09 2.49
N LEU A 188 -12.08 10.20 2.60
CA LEU A 188 -13.07 10.23 3.66
C LEU A 188 -12.42 10.04 5.05
N ASN A 189 -11.53 9.07 5.17
CA ASN A 189 -10.77 8.82 6.40
C ASN A 189 -9.91 10.05 6.77
N PHE A 190 -9.20 10.64 5.80
CA PHE A 190 -8.41 11.84 6.04
C PHE A 190 -9.26 13.02 6.50
N ALA A 191 -10.42 13.22 5.86
CA ALA A 191 -11.38 14.28 6.23
C ALA A 191 -11.95 14.06 7.64
N ALA A 192 -12.33 12.81 8.00
CA ALA A 192 -12.88 12.47 9.30
C ALA A 192 -11.92 12.79 10.45
N VAL A 193 -10.62 12.60 10.23
CA VAL A 193 -9.56 12.90 11.23
C VAL A 193 -8.89 14.25 11.02
N ARG A 194 -9.38 15.07 10.08
CA ARG A 194 -8.81 16.38 9.69
C ARG A 194 -7.30 16.29 9.37
N PHE A 195 -6.90 15.22 8.69
CA PHE A 195 -5.52 14.99 8.28
C PHE A 195 -5.31 15.48 6.85
N ASN A 196 -4.33 16.38 6.67
CA ASN A 196 -3.92 16.84 5.34
C ASN A 196 -2.54 16.25 4.99
N PRO A 197 -2.46 15.26 4.08
CA PRO A 197 -1.19 14.62 3.73
C PRO A 197 -0.20 15.60 3.07
N ALA A 198 -0.67 16.68 2.44
CA ALA A 198 0.19 17.67 1.81
C ALA A 198 0.95 18.56 2.82
N GLU A 199 0.45 18.64 4.06
CA GLU A 199 1.10 19.41 5.14
C GLU A 199 2.13 18.58 5.92
N VAL A 200 2.17 17.27 5.71
CA VAL A 200 3.07 16.37 6.42
C VAL A 200 4.33 16.16 5.60
N HIS A 201 5.44 16.78 6.06
CA HIS A 201 6.75 16.51 5.47
C HIS A 201 7.17 15.07 5.78
N GLN A 202 7.26 14.25 4.74
CA GLN A 202 7.74 12.87 4.85
C GLN A 202 9.26 12.87 4.86
N GLU A 203 9.86 12.46 5.98
CA GLU A 203 11.33 12.38 6.10
C GLU A 203 11.90 11.39 5.08
N ASN A 204 12.94 11.82 4.37
CA ASN A 204 13.73 10.92 3.56
C ASN A 204 14.81 10.21 4.39
N ALA A 205 15.40 9.15 3.83
CA ALA A 205 16.39 8.33 4.52
C ALA A 205 17.64 9.16 4.95
N ALA A 206 18.07 10.11 4.12
CA ALA A 206 19.21 10.97 4.44
C ALA A 206 18.90 11.92 5.60
N GLU A 207 17.70 12.51 5.65
CA GLU A 207 17.25 13.36 6.76
C GLU A 207 17.17 12.57 8.07
N THR A 208 16.66 11.34 8.01
CA THR A 208 16.58 10.45 9.17
C THR A 208 17.98 10.14 9.71
N ILE A 209 18.94 9.77 8.83
CA ILE A 209 20.33 9.50 9.22
C ILE A 209 20.99 10.74 9.81
N ALA A 210 20.84 11.90 9.16
CA ALA A 210 21.42 13.15 9.64
C ALA A 210 20.88 13.51 11.03
N ARG A 211 19.60 13.32 11.26
CA ARG A 211 18.94 13.58 12.54
C ARG A 211 19.39 12.62 13.65
N ILE A 212 19.55 11.33 13.34
CA ILE A 212 20.06 10.32 14.30
C ILE A 212 21.54 10.61 14.63
N ALA A 213 22.34 11.02 13.64
CA ALA A 213 23.75 11.38 13.80
C ALA A 213 23.97 12.72 14.53
N GLY A 214 22.91 13.42 14.94
CA GLY A 214 23.00 14.70 15.62
C GLY A 214 23.50 15.87 14.75
N LYS A 215 23.58 15.66 13.43
CA LYS A 215 23.88 16.70 12.45
C LYS A 215 22.57 17.43 12.11
N ARG A 216 22.43 18.66 12.62
CA ARG A 216 21.36 19.58 12.22
C ARG A 216 21.69 20.22 10.89
#